data_a12f8aa36b5d946e2dc9377dd5d674bb
#
_entry.id   a12f8aa36b5d946e2dc9377dd5d674bb
#
_cell.length_a   1.000
_cell.length_b   1.000
_cell.length_c   1.000
_cell.angle_alpha   90.00
_cell.angle_beta   90.00
_cell.angle_gamma   90.00
#
_symmetry.space_group_name_H-M   'P 1'
#
loop_
_entity.id
_entity.type
_entity.pdbx_description
1 polymer ?
#
loop_
_entity_poly.entity_id
_entity_poly.type
_entity_poly.pdbx_seq_one_letter_code
_entity_poly.pdbx_strand_id
1 'polypeptide(L)'
;PSFSDFVFLFMTISAFGMCCGYYERIMHNQLSLSHFYERRFRKILPFFGILVLLDLILEPSLSHLYEAFADLTLLFGFLPEAGNITVIGVGWFLGVIFVFYLIFPFFCVLLENKRRAWGAFFISLVYNFICAEYFHVGKTNILYCSCFFLAGGLIYLYKDFLIKINKWFVLGVVFIFILLYYVSH
;
A
#
# COMPACT_ATOMS: atom_id res chain seq x y z
N PRO A 1 -4.26 19.31 -4.66
CA PRO A 1 -3.91 17.98 -4.16
C PRO A 1 -4.12 17.92 -2.66
N SER A 2 -5.02 17.06 -2.20
CA SER A 2 -5.23 16.87 -0.77
C SER A 2 -4.06 16.02 -0.21
N PHE A 3 -3.73 16.22 1.09
CA PHE A 3 -2.72 15.39 1.76
C PHE A 3 -3.01 13.88 1.62
N SER A 4 -4.27 13.51 1.43
CA SER A 4 -4.69 12.12 1.20
C SER A 4 -4.14 11.52 -0.11
N ASP A 5 -3.76 12.32 -1.09
CA ASP A 5 -3.23 11.82 -2.37
C ASP A 5 -1.77 11.33 -2.22
N PHE A 6 -1.03 11.88 -1.28
CA PHE A 6 0.33 11.41 -0.96
C PHE A 6 0.37 9.97 -0.38
N VAL A 7 -0.74 9.48 0.16
CA VAL A 7 -0.84 8.11 0.68
C VAL A 7 -0.58 7.08 -0.43
N PHE A 8 -1.05 7.35 -1.65
CA PHE A 8 -0.79 6.46 -2.80
C PHE A 8 0.68 6.41 -3.19
N LEU A 9 1.38 7.54 -3.09
CA LEU A 9 2.82 7.58 -3.27
C LEU A 9 3.53 6.74 -2.20
N PHE A 10 3.07 6.82 -0.93
CA PHE A 10 3.61 5.99 0.15
C PHE A 10 3.39 4.50 -0.08
N MET A 11 2.26 4.08 -0.68
CA MET A 11 2.03 2.68 -1.05
C MET A 11 3.06 2.21 -2.08
N THR A 12 3.32 3.02 -3.11
CA THR A 12 4.34 2.73 -4.13
C THR A 12 5.74 2.62 -3.52
N ILE A 13 6.12 3.59 -2.67
CA ILE A 13 7.41 3.59 -1.96
C ILE A 13 7.53 2.39 -1.01
N SER A 14 6.44 2.06 -0.29
CA SER A 14 6.41 0.89 0.59
C SER A 14 6.63 -0.40 -0.16
N ALA A 15 5.97 -0.60 -1.31
CA ALA A 15 6.14 -1.79 -2.13
C ALA A 15 7.57 -1.88 -2.68
N PHE A 16 8.11 -0.78 -3.20
CA PHE A 16 9.50 -0.71 -3.65
C PHE A 16 10.49 -1.05 -2.53
N GLY A 17 10.34 -0.42 -1.36
CA GLY A 17 11.20 -0.66 -0.20
C GLY A 17 11.10 -2.09 0.33
N MET A 18 9.89 -2.68 0.29
CA MET A 18 9.69 -4.09 0.64
C MET A 18 10.42 -5.01 -0.34
N CYS A 19 10.33 -4.74 -1.64
CA CYS A 19 11.07 -5.51 -2.64
C CYS A 19 12.59 -5.40 -2.43
N CYS A 20 13.12 -4.20 -2.20
CA CYS A 20 14.54 -4.00 -1.91
C CYS A 20 15.03 -4.78 -0.68
N GLY A 21 14.20 -4.85 0.37
CA GLY A 21 14.60 -5.50 1.62
C GLY A 21 14.35 -7.00 1.69
N TYR A 22 13.37 -7.52 0.95
CA TYR A 22 12.86 -8.87 1.18
C TYR A 22 12.69 -9.75 -0.06
N TYR A 23 12.57 -9.17 -1.27
CA TYR A 23 12.30 -9.94 -2.49
C TYR A 23 13.31 -11.07 -2.69
N GLU A 24 14.60 -10.74 -2.82
CA GLU A 24 15.67 -11.74 -3.05
C GLU A 24 15.74 -12.76 -1.91
N ARG A 25 15.56 -12.29 -0.68
CA ARG A 25 15.66 -13.15 0.51
C ARG A 25 14.51 -14.16 0.60
N ILE A 26 13.31 -13.79 0.16
CA ILE A 26 12.15 -14.69 0.10
C ILE A 26 12.30 -15.64 -1.08
N MET A 27 12.64 -15.13 -2.27
CA MET A 27 12.76 -15.94 -3.48
C MET A 27 13.89 -16.99 -3.39
N HIS A 28 14.97 -16.68 -2.69
CA HIS A 28 16.08 -17.63 -2.46
C HIS A 28 15.97 -18.39 -1.14
N ASN A 29 14.81 -18.41 -0.48
CA ASN A 29 14.58 -19.09 0.78
C ASN A 29 15.59 -18.73 1.92
N GLN A 30 16.15 -17.52 1.87
CA GLN A 30 17.08 -17.02 2.89
C GLN A 30 16.35 -16.44 4.12
N LEU A 31 15.05 -16.28 4.03
CA LEU A 31 14.21 -15.77 5.10
C LEU A 31 12.93 -16.60 5.20
N SER A 32 12.66 -17.18 6.38
CA SER A 32 11.39 -17.85 6.60
C SER A 32 10.23 -16.87 6.62
N LEU A 33 9.06 -17.28 6.12
CA LEU A 33 7.85 -16.46 6.13
C LEU A 33 7.44 -16.06 7.55
N SER A 34 7.56 -16.98 8.52
CA SER A 34 7.27 -16.68 9.92
C SER A 34 8.09 -15.51 10.44
N HIS A 35 9.40 -15.49 10.15
CA HIS A 35 10.29 -14.42 10.58
C HIS A 35 10.02 -13.10 9.83
N PHE A 36 9.61 -13.18 8.55
CA PHE A 36 9.16 -12.02 7.79
C PHE A 36 7.93 -11.38 8.45
N TYR A 37 6.89 -12.16 8.75
CA TYR A 37 5.66 -11.66 9.38
C TYR A 37 5.93 -11.12 10.78
N GLU A 38 6.67 -11.85 11.61
CA GLU A 38 7.05 -11.39 12.95
C GLU A 38 7.70 -10.00 12.94
N ARG A 39 8.64 -9.76 12.01
CA ARG A 39 9.29 -8.46 11.87
C ARG A 39 8.32 -7.35 11.46
N ARG A 40 7.30 -7.65 10.65
CA ARG A 40 6.29 -6.68 10.24
C ARG A 40 5.31 -6.38 11.36
N PHE A 41 4.82 -7.40 12.03
CA PHE A 41 3.94 -7.23 13.19
C PHE A 41 4.63 -6.41 14.29
N ARG A 42 5.85 -6.75 14.65
CA ARG A 42 6.58 -6.01 15.69
C ARG A 42 6.80 -4.53 15.37
N LYS A 43 6.79 -4.13 14.10
CA LYS A 43 6.92 -2.73 13.70
C LYS A 43 5.62 -1.96 13.77
N ILE A 44 4.50 -2.59 13.43
CA ILE A 44 3.21 -1.91 13.28
C ILE A 44 2.41 -1.95 14.58
N LEU A 45 2.28 -3.15 15.18
CA LEU A 45 1.39 -3.38 16.32
C LEU A 45 1.65 -2.47 17.52
N PRO A 46 2.89 -2.22 17.98
CA PRO A 46 3.09 -1.43 19.19
C PRO A 46 2.57 0.01 19.05
N PHE A 47 2.91 0.65 17.94
CA PHE A 47 2.49 2.03 17.69
C PHE A 47 0.98 2.10 17.45
N PHE A 48 0.46 1.22 16.61
CA PHE A 48 -0.96 1.18 16.28
C PHE A 48 -1.81 0.78 17.49
N GLY A 49 -1.36 -0.19 18.29
CA GLY A 49 -2.03 -0.58 19.52
C GLY A 49 -2.13 0.53 20.55
N ILE A 50 -1.10 1.37 20.69
CA ILE A 50 -1.16 2.55 21.55
C ILE A 50 -2.23 3.54 21.05
N LEU A 51 -2.31 3.77 19.76
CA LEU A 51 -3.30 4.68 19.18
C LEU A 51 -4.73 4.18 19.38
N VAL A 52 -4.98 2.89 19.15
CA VAL A 52 -6.28 2.27 19.37
C VAL A 52 -6.68 2.30 20.84
N LEU A 53 -5.75 2.05 21.76
CA LEU A 53 -6.01 2.16 23.21
C LEU A 53 -6.32 3.59 23.64
N LEU A 54 -5.62 4.58 23.10
CA LEU A 54 -5.89 5.99 23.37
C LEU A 54 -7.30 6.38 22.93
N ASP A 55 -7.74 5.88 21.77
CA ASP A 55 -9.07 6.12 21.28
C ASP A 55 -10.15 5.53 22.19
N LEU A 56 -10.00 4.26 22.54
CA LEU A 56 -10.91 3.58 23.43
C LEU A 56 -11.02 4.27 24.81
N ILE A 57 -9.92 4.92 25.27
CA ILE A 57 -9.92 5.69 26.52
C ILE A 57 -10.65 7.03 26.36
N LEU A 58 -10.50 7.69 25.20
CA LEU A 58 -11.09 9.00 24.95
C LEU A 58 -12.61 8.92 24.70
N GLU A 59 -13.05 7.88 24.01
CA GLU A 59 -14.47 7.66 23.68
C GLU A 59 -14.90 6.22 23.98
N PRO A 60 -15.09 5.85 25.26
CA PRO A 60 -15.44 4.49 25.65
C PRO A 60 -16.88 4.16 25.22
N SER A 61 -17.03 3.33 24.20
CA SER A 61 -18.33 2.77 23.78
C SER A 61 -18.17 1.33 23.31
N LEU A 62 -19.28 0.58 23.27
CA LEU A 62 -19.26 -0.80 22.75
C LEU A 62 -18.90 -0.84 21.26
N SER A 63 -19.32 0.16 20.49
CA SER A 63 -18.91 0.29 19.07
C SER A 63 -17.41 0.47 18.93
N HIS A 64 -16.82 1.38 19.70
CA HIS A 64 -15.36 1.60 19.70
C HIS A 64 -14.57 0.38 20.17
N LEU A 65 -15.16 -0.47 21.05
CA LEU A 65 -14.51 -1.73 21.42
C LEU A 65 -14.44 -2.73 20.25
N TYR A 66 -15.51 -2.83 19.43
CA TYR A 66 -15.50 -3.67 18.24
C TYR A 66 -14.55 -3.11 17.17
N GLU A 67 -14.53 -1.80 16.98
CA GLU A 67 -13.60 -1.11 16.11
C GLU A 67 -12.16 -1.35 16.57
N ALA A 68 -11.86 -1.18 17.85
CA ALA A 68 -10.56 -1.45 18.44
C ALA A 68 -10.11 -2.91 18.23
N PHE A 69 -11.02 -3.87 18.31
CA PHE A 69 -10.72 -5.26 18.01
C PHE A 69 -10.41 -5.47 16.53
N ALA A 70 -11.20 -4.89 15.63
CA ALA A 70 -10.94 -4.96 14.18
C ALA A 70 -9.61 -4.32 13.83
N ASP A 71 -9.29 -3.19 14.45
CA ASP A 71 -8.05 -2.45 14.26
C ASP A 71 -6.83 -3.24 14.77
N LEU A 72 -6.88 -3.78 15.97
CA LEU A 72 -5.80 -4.57 16.56
C LEU A 72 -5.52 -5.87 15.78
N THR A 73 -6.55 -6.45 15.16
CA THR A 73 -6.35 -7.58 14.25
C THR A 73 -5.79 -7.16 12.90
N LEU A 74 -5.79 -5.85 12.59
CA LEU A 74 -5.36 -5.28 11.30
C LEU A 74 -6.09 -5.85 10.08
N LEU A 75 -7.21 -6.56 10.30
CA LEU A 75 -8.03 -7.18 9.25
C LEU A 75 -9.10 -6.22 8.70
N PHE A 76 -9.22 -5.03 9.27
CA PHE A 76 -10.19 -4.02 8.80
C PHE A 76 -9.96 -3.62 7.33
N GLY A 77 -8.75 -3.77 6.78
CA GLY A 77 -8.48 -3.57 5.35
C GLY A 77 -9.26 -4.52 4.40
N PHE A 78 -9.87 -5.58 4.92
CA PHE A 78 -10.79 -6.47 4.19
C PHE A 78 -12.27 -6.07 4.37
N LEU A 79 -12.59 -5.19 5.30
CA LEU A 79 -13.96 -4.78 5.55
C LEU A 79 -14.40 -3.72 4.52
N PRO A 80 -15.63 -3.81 3.98
CA PRO A 80 -16.10 -2.94 2.90
C PRO A 80 -16.24 -1.47 3.31
N GLU A 81 -16.39 -1.15 4.59
CA GLU A 81 -16.59 0.20 5.13
C GLU A 81 -15.51 0.63 6.13
N ALA A 82 -14.30 0.16 5.95
CA ALA A 82 -13.17 0.47 6.84
C ALA A 82 -12.83 1.98 6.93
N GLY A 83 -13.56 2.85 6.24
CA GLY A 83 -13.39 4.31 6.31
C GLY A 83 -13.97 4.97 7.57
N ASN A 84 -14.77 4.25 8.36
CA ASN A 84 -15.45 4.77 9.56
C ASN A 84 -14.59 4.73 10.83
N ILE A 85 -13.34 4.28 10.74
CA ILE A 85 -12.40 4.32 11.86
C ILE A 85 -11.93 5.76 12.02
N THR A 86 -12.62 6.50 12.88
CA THR A 86 -12.58 7.96 12.98
C THR A 86 -11.36 8.50 13.69
N VAL A 87 -10.67 7.67 14.47
CA VAL A 87 -9.61 8.11 15.40
C VAL A 87 -8.39 8.66 14.73
N ILE A 88 -8.02 8.10 13.61
CA ILE A 88 -6.89 8.58 12.84
C ILE A 88 -7.34 8.60 11.37
N GLY A 89 -7.54 9.78 10.79
CA GLY A 89 -7.98 9.93 9.40
C GLY A 89 -7.12 9.21 8.35
N VAL A 90 -6.00 8.61 8.76
CA VAL A 90 -5.11 7.76 7.95
C VAL A 90 -5.08 6.29 8.43
N GLY A 91 -5.93 5.89 9.39
CA GLY A 91 -5.99 4.52 9.92
C GLY A 91 -6.23 3.49 8.81
N TRP A 92 -7.14 3.78 7.89
CA TRP A 92 -7.44 2.93 6.73
C TRP A 92 -6.17 2.54 5.92
N PHE A 93 -5.22 3.44 5.81
CA PHE A 93 -3.96 3.18 5.09
C PHE A 93 -3.14 2.07 5.75
N LEU A 94 -3.10 2.02 7.08
CA LEU A 94 -2.38 0.99 7.82
C LEU A 94 -2.99 -0.40 7.58
N GLY A 95 -4.31 -0.50 7.51
CA GLY A 95 -5.00 -1.74 7.16
C GLY A 95 -4.67 -2.22 5.75
N VAL A 96 -4.70 -1.32 4.76
CA VAL A 96 -4.32 -1.65 3.38
C VAL A 96 -2.87 -2.10 3.28
N ILE A 97 -1.94 -1.39 3.95
CA ILE A 97 -0.52 -1.79 4.02
C ILE A 97 -0.36 -3.15 4.71
N PHE A 98 -1.12 -3.42 5.75
CA PHE A 98 -1.05 -4.69 6.44
C PHE A 98 -1.53 -5.85 5.56
N VAL A 99 -2.66 -5.69 4.87
CA VAL A 99 -3.13 -6.66 3.87
C VAL A 99 -2.05 -6.89 2.80
N PHE A 100 -1.42 -5.81 2.33
CA PHE A 100 -0.30 -5.94 1.40
C PHE A 100 0.86 -6.76 1.99
N TYR A 101 1.20 -6.59 3.26
CA TYR A 101 2.23 -7.41 3.91
C TYR A 101 1.85 -8.89 3.98
N LEU A 102 0.58 -9.20 4.22
CA LEU A 102 0.10 -10.59 4.22
C LEU A 102 0.26 -11.26 2.85
N ILE A 103 -0.05 -10.53 1.77
CA ILE A 103 0.06 -11.06 0.41
C ILE A 103 1.45 -10.91 -0.21
N PHE A 104 2.39 -10.24 0.46
CA PHE A 104 3.71 -9.92 -0.09
C PHE A 104 4.50 -11.11 -0.61
N PRO A 105 4.52 -12.30 0.03
CA PRO A 105 5.20 -13.47 -0.55
C PRO A 105 4.63 -13.87 -1.92
N PHE A 106 3.31 -13.83 -2.09
CA PHE A 106 2.67 -14.07 -3.39
C PHE A 106 2.97 -12.96 -4.39
N PHE A 107 3.08 -11.73 -3.92
CA PHE A 107 3.51 -10.59 -4.73
C PHE A 107 4.95 -10.78 -5.24
N CYS A 108 5.87 -11.34 -4.45
CA CYS A 108 7.21 -11.70 -4.90
C CYS A 108 7.17 -12.72 -6.04
N VAL A 109 6.37 -13.79 -5.91
CA VAL A 109 6.17 -14.78 -6.97
C VAL A 109 5.57 -14.14 -8.23
N LEU A 110 4.65 -13.21 -8.08
CA LEU A 110 4.08 -12.47 -9.20
C LEU A 110 5.14 -11.67 -9.97
N LEU A 111 6.07 -11.04 -9.26
CA LEU A 111 7.15 -10.22 -9.83
C LEU A 111 8.27 -11.02 -10.50
N GLU A 112 8.41 -12.33 -10.23
CA GLU A 112 9.45 -13.18 -10.81
C GLU A 112 9.47 -13.13 -12.34
N ASN A 113 8.29 -13.03 -12.97
CA ASN A 113 8.17 -12.88 -14.41
C ASN A 113 7.70 -11.47 -14.78
N LYS A 114 8.54 -10.74 -15.52
CA LYS A 114 8.25 -9.37 -15.95
C LYS A 114 6.95 -9.24 -16.76
N ARG A 115 6.64 -10.21 -17.63
CA ARG A 115 5.38 -10.19 -18.41
C ARG A 115 4.17 -10.34 -17.50
N ARG A 116 4.25 -11.23 -16.52
CA ARG A 116 3.20 -11.45 -15.52
C ARG A 116 3.02 -10.20 -14.64
N ALA A 117 4.10 -9.58 -14.21
CA ALA A 117 4.07 -8.35 -13.43
C ALA A 117 3.39 -7.19 -14.20
N TRP A 118 3.73 -7.00 -15.47
CA TRP A 118 3.05 -6.01 -16.31
C TRP A 118 1.59 -6.33 -16.56
N GLY A 119 1.25 -7.60 -16.83
CA GLY A 119 -0.13 -8.03 -16.98
C GLY A 119 -0.97 -7.75 -15.74
N ALA A 120 -0.45 -8.10 -14.55
CA ALA A 120 -1.09 -7.80 -13.28
C ALA A 120 -1.26 -6.29 -13.05
N PHE A 121 -0.26 -5.49 -13.40
CA PHE A 121 -0.33 -4.03 -13.30
C PHE A 121 -1.43 -3.44 -14.19
N PHE A 122 -1.52 -3.85 -15.45
CA PHE A 122 -2.58 -3.38 -16.33
C PHE A 122 -3.97 -3.82 -15.85
N ILE A 123 -4.11 -5.06 -15.40
CA ILE A 123 -5.37 -5.54 -14.80
C ILE A 123 -5.72 -4.69 -13.57
N SER A 124 -4.75 -4.39 -12.71
CA SER A 124 -5.00 -3.58 -11.51
C SER A 124 -5.36 -2.13 -11.83
N LEU A 125 -4.83 -1.54 -12.92
CA LEU A 125 -5.24 -0.23 -13.40
C LEU A 125 -6.70 -0.23 -13.88
N VAL A 126 -7.10 -1.28 -14.61
CA VAL A 126 -8.50 -1.45 -15.02
C VAL A 126 -9.41 -1.59 -13.79
N TYR A 127 -9.00 -2.39 -12.79
CA TYR A 127 -9.75 -2.49 -11.53
C TYR A 127 -9.82 -1.18 -10.77
N ASN A 128 -8.73 -0.41 -10.70
CA ASN A 128 -8.73 0.90 -10.07
C ASN A 128 -9.77 1.82 -10.73
N PHE A 129 -9.78 1.87 -12.06
CA PHE A 129 -10.76 2.66 -12.81
C PHE A 129 -12.20 2.16 -12.60
N ILE A 130 -12.46 0.86 -12.70
CA ILE A 130 -13.79 0.26 -12.51
C ILE A 130 -14.29 0.49 -11.07
N CYS A 131 -13.42 0.34 -10.07
CA CYS A 131 -13.77 0.60 -8.68
C CYS A 131 -14.17 2.07 -8.47
N ALA A 132 -13.44 3.00 -9.07
CA ALA A 132 -13.72 4.43 -8.92
C ALA A 132 -15.03 4.84 -9.63
N GLU A 133 -15.20 4.45 -10.90
CA GLU A 133 -16.26 4.98 -11.77
C GLU A 133 -17.57 4.17 -11.67
N TYR A 134 -17.49 2.86 -11.52
CA TYR A 134 -18.66 1.99 -11.61
C TYR A 134 -19.15 1.47 -10.27
N PHE A 135 -18.27 0.92 -9.46
CA PHE A 135 -18.65 0.35 -8.16
C PHE A 135 -18.63 1.35 -7.01
N HIS A 136 -18.12 2.56 -7.23
CA HIS A 136 -17.94 3.58 -6.20
C HIS A 136 -17.20 3.06 -4.95
N VAL A 137 -16.30 2.10 -5.16
CA VAL A 137 -15.51 1.51 -4.07
C VAL A 137 -14.51 2.54 -3.57
N GLY A 138 -14.52 2.76 -2.27
CA GLY A 138 -13.66 3.75 -1.63
C GLY A 138 -12.17 3.46 -1.78
N LYS A 139 -11.38 4.51 -1.65
CA LYS A 139 -9.89 4.49 -1.68
C LYS A 139 -9.27 3.57 -0.62
N THR A 140 -10.08 3.10 0.32
CA THR A 140 -9.68 2.22 1.43
C THR A 140 -9.59 0.75 1.03
N ASN A 141 -10.02 0.39 -0.18
CA ASN A 141 -10.04 -1.00 -0.63
C ASN A 141 -8.70 -1.40 -1.24
N ILE A 142 -8.23 -2.62 -0.91
CA ILE A 142 -6.96 -3.16 -1.42
C ILE A 142 -6.96 -3.33 -2.95
N LEU A 143 -8.10 -3.66 -3.57
CA LEU A 143 -8.20 -3.78 -5.03
C LEU A 143 -8.01 -2.43 -5.72
N TYR A 144 -8.60 -1.35 -5.16
CA TYR A 144 -8.36 0.01 -5.64
C TYR A 144 -6.88 0.37 -5.54
N CYS A 145 -6.22 0.00 -4.44
CA CYS A 145 -4.84 0.35 -4.14
C CYS A 145 -3.80 -0.56 -4.80
N SER A 146 -4.21 -1.69 -5.38
CA SER A 146 -3.29 -2.72 -5.92
C SER A 146 -2.35 -2.19 -7.01
N CYS A 147 -2.81 -1.27 -7.85
CA CYS A 147 -2.00 -0.66 -8.92
C CYS A 147 -0.80 0.12 -8.36
N PHE A 148 -0.93 0.79 -7.21
CA PHE A 148 0.17 1.54 -6.59
C PHE A 148 1.24 0.60 -6.02
N PHE A 149 0.84 -0.53 -5.43
CA PHE A 149 1.79 -1.56 -4.97
C PHE A 149 2.51 -2.22 -6.15
N LEU A 150 1.77 -2.54 -7.23
CA LEU A 150 2.37 -3.12 -8.44
C LEU A 150 3.31 -2.14 -9.14
N ALA A 151 3.00 -0.84 -9.17
CA ALA A 151 3.91 0.19 -9.64
C ALA A 151 5.24 0.16 -8.87
N GLY A 152 5.20 0.08 -7.53
CA GLY A 152 6.40 -0.05 -6.70
C GLY A 152 7.22 -1.31 -7.00
N GLY A 153 6.55 -2.44 -7.22
CA GLY A 153 7.18 -3.69 -7.65
C GLY A 153 7.84 -3.58 -9.04
N LEU A 154 7.17 -2.95 -10.00
CA LEU A 154 7.74 -2.69 -11.33
C LEU A 154 8.96 -1.77 -11.25
N ILE A 155 8.91 -0.69 -10.47
CA ILE A 155 10.06 0.18 -10.23
C ILE A 155 11.25 -0.64 -9.71
N TYR A 156 11.01 -1.58 -8.79
CA TYR A 156 12.05 -2.48 -8.29
C TYR A 156 12.63 -3.36 -9.39
N LEU A 157 11.80 -3.97 -10.25
CA LEU A 157 12.27 -4.82 -11.36
C LEU A 157 13.12 -4.07 -12.39
N TYR A 158 12.92 -2.77 -12.52
CA TYR A 158 13.64 -1.92 -13.47
C TYR A 158 14.62 -0.96 -12.78
N LYS A 159 14.91 -1.13 -11.48
CA LYS A 159 15.76 -0.23 -10.69
C LYS A 159 17.13 0.02 -11.33
N ASP A 160 17.79 -1.04 -11.83
CA ASP A 160 19.13 -0.94 -12.43
C ASP A 160 19.14 -0.17 -13.76
N PHE A 161 18.03 -0.19 -14.48
CA PHE A 161 17.82 0.64 -15.66
C PHE A 161 17.50 2.08 -15.26
N LEU A 162 16.60 2.27 -14.29
CA LEU A 162 16.16 3.59 -13.85
C LEU A 162 17.30 4.41 -13.23
N ILE A 163 18.21 3.78 -12.49
CA ILE A 163 19.38 4.46 -11.91
C ILE A 163 20.31 5.03 -13.01
N LYS A 164 20.35 4.41 -14.20
CA LYS A 164 21.17 4.86 -15.34
C LYS A 164 20.55 6.03 -16.10
N ILE A 165 19.28 6.34 -15.87
CA ILE A 165 18.61 7.47 -16.53
C ILE A 165 19.16 8.78 -15.98
N ASN A 166 19.42 9.72 -16.88
CA ASN A 166 19.87 11.04 -16.50
C ASN A 166 18.84 11.73 -15.59
N LYS A 167 19.28 12.14 -14.40
CA LYS A 167 18.43 12.81 -13.41
C LYS A 167 17.73 14.07 -13.96
N TRP A 168 18.36 14.79 -14.84
CA TRP A 168 17.80 15.99 -15.46
C TRP A 168 16.64 15.66 -16.39
N PHE A 169 16.73 14.51 -17.10
CA PHE A 169 15.62 14.03 -17.91
C PHE A 169 14.39 13.68 -17.04
N VAL A 170 14.61 12.97 -15.92
CA VAL A 170 13.52 12.63 -14.97
C VAL A 170 12.88 13.89 -14.40
N LEU A 171 13.69 14.88 -13.99
CA LEU A 171 13.19 16.17 -13.50
C LEU A 171 12.36 16.91 -14.56
N GLY A 172 12.81 16.89 -15.81
CA GLY A 172 12.07 17.48 -16.94
C GLY A 172 10.71 16.83 -17.15
N VAL A 173 10.65 15.50 -17.11
CA VAL A 173 9.39 14.74 -17.23
C VAL A 173 8.44 15.07 -16.05
N VAL A 174 8.93 15.08 -14.82
CA VAL A 174 8.13 15.45 -13.64
C VAL A 174 7.59 16.89 -13.77
N PHE A 175 8.42 17.81 -14.21
CA PHE A 175 8.02 19.20 -14.42
C PHE A 175 6.90 19.33 -15.48
N ILE A 176 7.02 18.60 -16.60
CA ILE A 176 5.98 18.55 -17.64
C ILE A 176 4.66 18.03 -17.06
N PHE A 177 4.68 16.94 -16.27
CA PHE A 177 3.46 16.42 -15.65
C PHE A 177 2.83 17.40 -14.67
N ILE A 178 3.64 18.14 -13.90
CA ILE A 178 3.14 19.19 -13.01
C ILE A 178 2.48 20.31 -13.82
N LEU A 179 3.11 20.75 -14.90
CA LEU A 179 2.52 21.78 -15.77
C LEU A 179 1.21 21.31 -16.40
N LEU A 180 1.16 20.09 -16.93
CA LEU A 180 -0.07 19.53 -17.51
C LEU A 180 -1.18 19.45 -16.47
N TYR A 181 -0.87 19.07 -15.23
CA TYR A 181 -1.84 19.06 -14.14
C TYR A 181 -2.40 20.45 -13.85
N TYR A 182 -1.56 21.48 -13.80
CA TYR A 182 -2.00 22.87 -13.57
C TYR A 182 -2.78 23.48 -14.76
N VAL A 183 -2.52 23.04 -15.98
CA VAL A 183 -3.25 23.50 -17.17
C VAL A 183 -4.60 22.80 -17.31
N SER A 184 -4.74 21.58 -16.77
CA SER A 184 -6.00 20.81 -16.85
C SER A 184 -6.99 21.13 -15.73
N HIS A 185 -6.60 21.93 -14.73
CA HIS A 185 -7.41 22.37 -13.59
C HIS A 185 -7.48 23.86 -13.51
#